data_b065b2272529da5f7f7b13a4e0a88082
#
_entry.id   b065b2272529da5f7f7b13a4e0a88082
#
_cell.length_a   1.000
_cell.length_b   1.000
_cell.length_c   1.000
_cell.angle_alpha   90.00
_cell.angle_beta   90.00
_cell.angle_gamma   90.00
#
_symmetry.space_group_name_H-M   'P 1'
#
loop_
_entity.id
_entity.type
_entity.pdbx_description
1 polymer ?
#
loop_
_entity_poly.entity_id
_entity_poly.type
_entity_poly.pdbx_seq_one_letter_code
_entity_poly.pdbx_strand_id
1 'polypeptide(L)'
;MASLWGGRFEKDMDELVKKYNASIFFDQRMYNEDIDGSIAHVTMLGRQGIVSEEEKEQIIAGLKEIKQEIADGKIVFNVDDEDIHMGVESRLIKKIGDVGKKLHTSRSRNDQCQVDTRLYLRKEIYEILNSLCYLESVILKKAEKYADQITVGFTHLQHAQPITIGFIFMAYFQMFKRDIERLNDALERMNYNPLGACALAGTTMPIDRHLTSELLGFKAPTENAMDTVSDRDYSLEFLSDASISMMHLSRWAEEFAWWNSSEFSYIAIDDSFCTGSSIMPQKKNPDITE
;
A
#
# COMPACT_ATOMS: atom_id res chain seq x y z
N MET A 1 -3.67 20.64 22.55
CA MET A 1 -3.96 19.39 23.31
C MET A 1 -2.73 19.01 24.09
N ALA A 2 -2.85 18.51 25.32
CA ALA A 2 -1.66 17.98 26.01
C ALA A 2 -1.15 16.77 25.21
N SER A 3 0.13 16.75 24.84
CA SER A 3 0.75 15.60 24.19
C SER A 3 0.64 14.39 25.14
N LEU A 4 0.38 13.20 24.59
CA LEU A 4 0.35 11.95 25.38
C LEU A 4 1.75 11.61 25.95
N TRP A 5 2.78 12.30 25.51
CA TRP A 5 4.15 12.21 25.98
C TRP A 5 4.61 13.62 26.41
N GLY A 6 5.30 13.78 27.52
CA GLY A 6 5.68 15.12 27.95
C GLY A 6 6.30 15.20 29.34
N GLY A 7 6.42 14.08 30.07
CA GLY A 7 6.82 14.07 31.48
C GLY A 7 8.20 14.65 31.83
N ARG A 8 9.07 14.90 30.85
CA ARG A 8 10.42 15.49 31.03
C ARG A 8 10.58 16.85 30.37
N PHE A 9 9.58 17.32 29.62
CA PHE A 9 9.69 18.55 28.84
C PHE A 9 9.14 19.74 29.65
N GLU A 10 9.91 20.82 29.71
CA GLU A 10 9.53 22.07 30.36
C GLU A 10 8.94 23.10 29.39
N LYS A 11 8.97 22.81 28.10
CA LYS A 11 8.47 23.68 27.03
C LYS A 11 7.69 22.89 26.01
N ASP A 12 6.74 23.53 25.36
CA ASP A 12 6.03 22.98 24.20
C ASP A 12 6.97 22.86 22.99
N MET A 13 6.64 21.94 22.06
CA MET A 13 7.38 21.76 20.81
C MET A 13 7.21 23.01 19.93
N ASP A 14 8.28 23.41 19.28
CA ASP A 14 8.28 24.50 18.30
C ASP A 14 7.36 24.17 17.12
N GLU A 15 6.61 25.15 16.62
CA GLU A 15 5.64 24.98 15.54
C GLU A 15 6.27 24.50 14.22
N LEU A 16 7.51 24.91 13.92
CA LEU A 16 8.24 24.43 12.76
C LEU A 16 8.57 22.93 12.89
N VAL A 17 8.98 22.52 14.10
CA VAL A 17 9.30 21.11 14.40
C VAL A 17 8.05 20.24 14.33
N LYS A 18 6.91 20.73 14.85
CA LYS A 18 5.62 20.01 14.70
C LYS A 18 5.28 19.76 13.24
N LYS A 19 5.36 20.81 12.40
CA LYS A 19 5.06 20.69 10.97
C LYS A 19 6.05 19.79 10.24
N TYR A 20 7.31 19.80 10.62
CA TYR A 20 8.35 18.98 10.01
C TYR A 20 8.18 17.51 10.36
N ASN A 21 7.79 17.19 11.59
CA ASN A 21 7.64 15.82 12.08
C ASN A 21 6.28 15.21 11.76
N ALA A 22 5.25 16.02 11.52
CA ALA A 22 3.90 15.51 11.30
C ALA A 22 3.80 14.69 10.01
N SER A 23 3.41 13.43 10.14
CA SER A 23 3.15 12.50 9.04
C SER A 23 1.67 12.35 8.68
N ILE A 24 0.78 12.93 9.48
CA ILE A 24 -0.69 12.78 9.36
C ILE A 24 -1.22 13.07 7.94
N PHE A 25 -0.58 13.97 7.20
CA PHE A 25 -1.02 14.35 5.85
C PHE A 25 -0.92 13.23 4.81
N PHE A 26 -0.07 12.23 5.06
CA PHE A 26 0.06 11.07 4.17
C PHE A 26 -0.30 9.75 4.87
N ASP A 27 -0.03 9.59 6.17
CA ASP A 27 -0.31 8.34 6.87
C ASP A 27 -1.79 8.16 7.26
N GLN A 28 -2.61 9.23 7.25
CA GLN A 28 -4.06 9.12 7.48
C GLN A 28 -4.76 8.12 6.56
N ARG A 29 -4.18 7.80 5.39
CA ARG A 29 -4.69 6.78 4.47
C ARG A 29 -4.64 5.36 5.05
N MET A 30 -3.79 5.13 6.04
CA MET A 30 -3.64 3.84 6.73
C MET A 30 -4.57 3.69 7.96
N TYR A 31 -5.59 4.56 8.12
CA TYR A 31 -6.48 4.51 9.29
C TYR A 31 -7.19 3.17 9.46
N ASN A 32 -7.48 2.46 8.36
CA ASN A 32 -8.08 1.14 8.41
C ASN A 32 -7.14 0.12 9.05
N GLU A 33 -5.90 0.14 8.61
CA GLU A 33 -4.85 -0.78 9.03
C GLU A 33 -4.46 -0.53 10.49
N ASP A 34 -4.33 0.75 10.90
CA ASP A 34 -4.08 1.13 12.30
C ASP A 34 -5.19 0.63 13.23
N ILE A 35 -6.46 0.84 12.84
CA ILE A 35 -7.61 0.41 13.64
C ILE A 35 -7.70 -1.13 13.67
N ASP A 36 -7.52 -1.81 12.56
CA ASP A 36 -7.57 -3.27 12.50
C ASP A 36 -6.41 -3.91 13.30
N GLY A 37 -5.21 -3.35 13.21
CA GLY A 37 -4.07 -3.70 14.06
C GLY A 37 -4.35 -3.50 15.55
N SER A 38 -4.96 -2.37 15.89
CA SER A 38 -5.37 -2.03 17.26
C SER A 38 -6.46 -2.97 17.80
N ILE A 39 -7.44 -3.36 16.98
CA ILE A 39 -8.48 -4.34 17.35
C ILE A 39 -7.86 -5.72 17.60
N ALA A 40 -6.96 -6.17 16.75
CA ALA A 40 -6.25 -7.43 16.94
C ALA A 40 -5.41 -7.41 18.23
N HIS A 41 -4.72 -6.30 18.48
CA HIS A 41 -3.90 -6.12 19.67
C HIS A 41 -4.72 -6.16 20.95
N VAL A 42 -5.80 -5.37 21.06
CA VAL A 42 -6.66 -5.38 22.27
C VAL A 42 -7.41 -6.69 22.44
N THR A 43 -7.75 -7.39 21.36
CA THR A 43 -8.33 -8.75 21.43
C THR A 43 -7.35 -9.71 22.08
N MET A 44 -6.09 -9.64 21.72
CA MET A 44 -5.01 -10.42 22.34
C MET A 44 -4.85 -10.06 23.82
N LEU A 45 -4.81 -8.76 24.17
CA LEU A 45 -4.69 -8.31 25.55
C LEU A 45 -5.82 -8.83 26.43
N GLY A 46 -7.06 -8.86 25.93
CA GLY A 46 -8.21 -9.42 26.61
C GLY A 46 -8.07 -10.94 26.83
N ARG A 47 -7.70 -11.69 25.79
CA ARG A 47 -7.48 -13.13 25.90
C ARG A 47 -6.37 -13.51 26.87
N GLN A 48 -5.35 -12.67 27.00
CA GLN A 48 -4.25 -12.85 27.95
C GLN A 48 -4.57 -12.33 29.36
N GLY A 49 -5.77 -11.79 29.59
CA GLY A 49 -6.20 -11.25 30.88
C GLY A 49 -5.45 -9.98 31.31
N ILE A 50 -4.80 -9.29 30.38
CA ILE A 50 -4.08 -8.03 30.61
C ILE A 50 -5.07 -6.88 30.74
N VAL A 51 -6.14 -6.92 29.96
CA VAL A 51 -7.32 -6.06 30.12
C VAL A 51 -8.54 -6.93 30.37
N SER A 52 -9.58 -6.38 31.03
CA SER A 52 -10.82 -7.13 31.26
C SER A 52 -11.60 -7.30 29.94
N GLU A 53 -12.51 -8.27 29.92
CA GLU A 53 -13.39 -8.49 28.77
C GLU A 53 -14.23 -7.28 28.44
N GLU A 54 -14.75 -6.60 29.49
CA GLU A 54 -15.54 -5.38 29.35
C GLU A 54 -14.72 -4.23 28.74
N GLU A 55 -13.50 -4.03 29.20
CA GLU A 55 -12.59 -3.01 28.68
C GLU A 55 -12.22 -3.28 27.21
N LYS A 56 -11.93 -4.55 26.87
CA LYS A 56 -11.68 -4.97 25.51
C LYS A 56 -12.84 -4.62 24.57
N GLU A 57 -14.06 -5.01 24.95
CA GLU A 57 -15.26 -4.73 24.14
C GLU A 57 -15.51 -3.22 24.00
N GLN A 58 -15.31 -2.46 25.06
CA GLN A 58 -15.44 -0.99 25.03
C GLN A 58 -14.43 -0.34 24.08
N ILE A 59 -13.18 -0.79 24.10
CA ILE A 59 -12.12 -0.30 23.19
C ILE A 59 -12.45 -0.66 21.74
N ILE A 60 -12.85 -1.92 21.47
CA ILE A 60 -13.22 -2.36 20.12
C ILE A 60 -14.40 -1.56 19.58
N ALA A 61 -15.43 -1.33 20.38
CA ALA A 61 -16.59 -0.54 19.99
C ALA A 61 -16.17 0.90 19.64
N GLY A 62 -15.37 1.55 20.49
CA GLY A 62 -14.87 2.89 20.24
C GLY A 62 -14.01 3.00 18.97
N LEU A 63 -13.15 2.02 18.72
CA LEU A 63 -12.32 1.96 17.49
C LEU A 63 -13.20 1.81 16.23
N LYS A 64 -14.21 0.94 16.26
CA LYS A 64 -15.14 0.76 15.13
C LYS A 64 -15.94 2.02 14.82
N GLU A 65 -16.38 2.74 15.86
CA GLU A 65 -17.06 4.02 15.69
C GLU A 65 -16.14 5.06 15.06
N ILE A 66 -14.87 5.17 15.52
CA ILE A 66 -13.88 6.08 14.92
C ILE A 66 -13.63 5.73 13.48
N LYS A 67 -13.48 4.43 13.15
CA LYS A 67 -13.33 3.95 11.78
C LYS A 67 -14.45 4.43 10.87
N GLN A 68 -15.70 4.33 11.35
CA GLN A 68 -16.87 4.78 10.60
C GLN A 68 -16.91 6.30 10.48
N GLU A 69 -16.57 7.03 11.54
CA GLU A 69 -16.54 8.50 11.52
C GLU A 69 -15.49 9.05 10.54
N ILE A 70 -14.33 8.36 10.39
CA ILE A 70 -13.32 8.69 9.38
C ILE A 70 -13.86 8.40 7.97
N ALA A 71 -14.44 7.21 7.75
CA ALA A 71 -15.01 6.82 6.46
C ALA A 71 -16.14 7.76 6.01
N ASP A 72 -16.94 8.27 6.95
CA ASP A 72 -18.01 9.23 6.68
C ASP A 72 -17.49 10.67 6.46
N GLY A 73 -16.18 10.91 6.57
CA GLY A 73 -15.59 12.26 6.46
C GLY A 73 -15.92 13.19 7.63
N LYS A 74 -16.39 12.65 8.77
CA LYS A 74 -16.73 13.43 9.98
C LYS A 74 -15.49 13.84 10.77
N ILE A 75 -14.37 13.14 10.58
CA ILE A 75 -13.09 13.43 11.21
C ILE A 75 -12.18 14.08 10.18
N VAL A 76 -11.70 15.28 10.49
CA VAL A 76 -10.66 15.99 9.75
C VAL A 76 -9.40 15.99 10.60
N PHE A 77 -8.33 15.43 10.06
CA PHE A 77 -7.01 15.43 10.70
C PHE A 77 -6.25 16.72 10.42
N ASN A 78 -5.39 17.10 11.34
CA ASN A 78 -4.56 18.30 11.20
C ASN A 78 -3.15 18.06 11.82
N VAL A 79 -2.27 19.04 11.74
CA VAL A 79 -0.88 18.94 12.21
C VAL A 79 -0.74 18.60 13.70
N ASP A 80 -1.73 18.94 14.53
CA ASP A 80 -1.72 18.63 15.96
C ASP A 80 -2.04 17.16 16.26
N ASP A 81 -2.53 16.41 15.27
CA ASP A 81 -2.72 14.96 15.38
C ASP A 81 -1.39 14.20 15.25
N GLU A 82 -0.31 14.87 14.76
CA GLU A 82 1.05 14.33 14.56
C GLU A 82 1.07 13.18 13.52
N ASP A 83 0.48 12.04 13.85
CA ASP A 83 0.32 10.86 12.99
C ASP A 83 -1.07 10.23 13.16
N ILE A 84 -1.41 9.25 12.31
CA ILE A 84 -2.71 8.58 12.36
C ILE A 84 -2.92 7.85 13.68
N HIS A 85 -1.88 7.30 14.26
CA HIS A 85 -1.94 6.55 15.50
C HIS A 85 -2.33 7.47 16.67
N MET A 86 -1.68 8.63 16.79
CA MET A 86 -2.04 9.65 17.78
C MET A 86 -3.44 10.19 17.52
N GLY A 87 -3.77 10.40 16.25
CA GLY A 87 -5.08 10.83 15.81
C GLY A 87 -6.20 9.88 16.27
N VAL A 88 -6.03 8.58 16.11
CA VAL A 88 -6.99 7.54 16.54
C VAL A 88 -7.00 7.42 18.07
N GLU A 89 -5.84 7.27 18.70
CA GLU A 89 -5.71 7.06 20.14
C GLU A 89 -6.30 8.23 20.95
N SER A 90 -6.01 9.47 20.55
CA SER A 90 -6.56 10.66 21.24
C SER A 90 -8.09 10.75 21.14
N ARG A 91 -8.65 10.36 20.03
CA ARG A 91 -10.11 10.30 19.83
C ARG A 91 -10.74 9.17 20.63
N LEU A 92 -10.10 8.01 20.69
CA LEU A 92 -10.52 6.89 21.51
C LEU A 92 -10.59 7.30 22.99
N ILE A 93 -9.51 7.91 23.51
CA ILE A 93 -9.47 8.39 24.91
C ILE A 93 -10.58 9.42 25.19
N LYS A 94 -10.84 10.34 24.25
CA LYS A 94 -11.96 11.30 24.41
C LYS A 94 -13.32 10.63 24.43
N LYS A 95 -13.49 9.54 23.70
CA LYS A 95 -14.75 8.82 23.54
C LYS A 95 -15.06 7.92 24.73
N ILE A 96 -14.06 7.17 25.23
CA ILE A 96 -14.25 6.14 26.27
C ILE A 96 -13.44 6.38 27.56
N GLY A 97 -12.77 7.53 27.69
CA GLY A 97 -12.02 7.91 28.90
C GLY A 97 -10.73 7.10 29.09
N ASP A 98 -10.34 6.89 30.36
CA ASP A 98 -9.08 6.24 30.73
C ASP A 98 -8.93 4.80 30.24
N VAL A 99 -10.04 4.11 29.97
CA VAL A 99 -10.02 2.76 29.38
C VAL A 99 -9.32 2.79 28.02
N GLY A 100 -9.48 3.85 27.23
CA GLY A 100 -8.82 4.01 25.93
C GLY A 100 -7.30 4.01 26.01
N LYS A 101 -6.71 4.48 27.12
CA LYS A 101 -5.26 4.47 27.33
C LYS A 101 -4.67 3.06 27.43
N LYS A 102 -5.49 2.07 27.84
CA LYS A 102 -5.05 0.66 27.97
C LYS A 102 -4.73 0.01 26.63
N LEU A 103 -5.25 0.55 25.52
CA LEU A 103 -4.93 0.08 24.17
C LEU A 103 -3.43 0.07 23.90
N HIS A 104 -2.66 1.02 24.44
CA HIS A 104 -1.21 1.11 24.22
C HIS A 104 -0.37 0.13 25.06
N THR A 105 -0.99 -0.65 25.94
CA THR A 105 -0.29 -1.62 26.80
C THR A 105 0.51 -2.62 25.97
N SER A 106 1.79 -2.79 26.28
CA SER A 106 2.70 -3.72 25.56
C SER A 106 2.81 -3.45 24.05
N ARG A 107 2.70 -2.19 23.65
CA ARG A 107 2.89 -1.73 22.27
C ARG A 107 3.77 -0.49 22.25
N SER A 108 4.53 -0.33 21.19
CA SER A 108 5.29 0.88 20.87
C SER A 108 4.82 1.45 19.53
N ARG A 109 5.06 2.73 19.31
CA ARG A 109 4.90 3.31 17.98
C ARG A 109 5.74 2.55 16.94
N ASN A 110 6.89 2.02 17.36
CA ASN A 110 7.81 1.32 16.46
C ASN A 110 7.21 0.06 15.81
N ASP A 111 6.60 -0.84 16.60
CA ASP A 111 5.96 -2.05 16.05
C ASP A 111 4.57 -1.75 15.44
N GLN A 112 3.88 -0.71 15.93
CA GLN A 112 2.62 -0.24 15.37
C GLN A 112 2.79 0.30 13.94
N CYS A 113 3.72 1.21 13.69
CA CYS A 113 4.00 1.70 12.34
C CYS A 113 4.37 0.58 11.37
N GLN A 114 5.10 -0.43 11.85
CA GLN A 114 5.50 -1.57 11.03
C GLN A 114 4.30 -2.45 10.62
N VAL A 115 3.38 -2.73 11.56
CA VAL A 115 2.21 -3.57 11.22
C VAL A 115 1.30 -2.84 10.25
N ASP A 116 1.06 -1.56 10.46
CA ASP A 116 0.17 -0.78 9.61
C ASP A 116 0.71 -0.64 8.20
N THR A 117 2.00 -0.34 8.06
CA THR A 117 2.64 -0.27 6.75
C THR A 117 2.60 -1.62 6.01
N ARG A 118 2.85 -2.74 6.72
CA ARG A 118 2.77 -4.08 6.11
C ARG A 118 1.34 -4.44 5.70
N LEU A 119 0.34 -4.14 6.52
CA LEU A 119 -1.07 -4.36 6.19
C LEU A 119 -1.50 -3.51 4.99
N TYR A 120 -1.13 -2.24 4.98
CA TYR A 120 -1.42 -1.32 3.90
C TYR A 120 -0.80 -1.77 2.58
N LEU A 121 0.52 -2.02 2.57
CA LEU A 121 1.21 -2.48 1.36
C LEU A 121 0.67 -3.83 0.87
N ARG A 122 0.36 -4.76 1.78
CA ARG A 122 -0.26 -6.04 1.41
C ARG A 122 -1.54 -5.84 0.63
N LYS A 123 -2.40 -4.94 1.07
CA LYS A 123 -3.65 -4.60 0.39
C LYS A 123 -3.38 -3.96 -0.98
N GLU A 124 -2.51 -2.96 -1.03
CA GLU A 124 -2.18 -2.26 -2.28
C GLU A 124 -1.53 -3.21 -3.31
N ILE A 125 -0.67 -4.13 -2.86
CA ILE A 125 -0.09 -5.15 -3.75
C ILE A 125 -1.18 -6.08 -4.32
N TYR A 126 -2.18 -6.49 -3.54
CA TYR A 126 -3.30 -7.28 -4.06
C TYR A 126 -4.10 -6.52 -5.12
N GLU A 127 -4.34 -5.22 -4.94
CA GLU A 127 -5.02 -4.40 -5.95
C GLU A 127 -4.19 -4.27 -7.24
N ILE A 128 -2.87 -4.12 -7.12
CA ILE A 128 -1.95 -4.10 -8.27
C ILE A 128 -1.95 -5.46 -8.98
N LEU A 129 -1.87 -6.56 -8.23
CA LEU A 129 -1.92 -7.92 -8.80
C LEU A 129 -3.22 -8.16 -9.56
N ASN A 130 -4.37 -7.75 -9.00
CA ASN A 130 -5.67 -7.85 -9.68
C ASN A 130 -5.68 -7.05 -10.99
N SER A 131 -5.11 -5.85 -10.97
CA SER A 131 -5.01 -4.98 -12.16
C SER A 131 -4.09 -5.60 -13.23
N LEU A 132 -2.95 -6.15 -12.83
CA LEU A 132 -2.02 -6.83 -13.74
C LEU A 132 -2.64 -8.11 -14.33
N CYS A 133 -3.33 -8.92 -13.54
CA CYS A 133 -4.04 -10.10 -14.03
C CYS A 133 -5.16 -9.73 -15.03
N TYR A 134 -5.88 -8.63 -14.75
CA TYR A 134 -6.86 -8.10 -15.71
C TYR A 134 -6.19 -7.66 -17.00
N LEU A 135 -5.10 -6.91 -16.93
CA LEU A 135 -4.31 -6.50 -18.09
C LEU A 135 -3.83 -7.70 -18.91
N GLU A 136 -3.27 -8.73 -18.27
CA GLU A 136 -2.87 -9.97 -18.94
C GLU A 136 -4.04 -10.65 -19.66
N SER A 137 -5.22 -10.66 -19.05
CA SER A 137 -6.44 -11.23 -19.70
C SER A 137 -6.82 -10.49 -21.00
N VAL A 138 -6.62 -9.15 -21.01
CA VAL A 138 -6.87 -8.32 -22.20
C VAL A 138 -5.79 -8.56 -23.25
N ILE A 139 -4.52 -8.64 -22.84
CA ILE A 139 -3.40 -8.94 -23.74
C ILE A 139 -3.59 -10.30 -24.40
N LEU A 140 -3.95 -11.33 -23.63
CA LEU A 140 -4.18 -12.68 -24.15
C LEU A 140 -5.28 -12.70 -25.20
N LYS A 141 -6.43 -12.06 -24.94
CA LYS A 141 -7.53 -11.95 -25.93
C LYS A 141 -7.09 -11.24 -27.20
N LYS A 142 -6.23 -10.22 -27.09
CA LYS A 142 -5.66 -9.53 -28.25
C LYS A 142 -4.66 -10.42 -28.99
N ALA A 143 -3.82 -11.15 -28.28
CA ALA A 143 -2.86 -12.10 -28.86
C ALA A 143 -3.60 -13.20 -29.65
N GLU A 144 -4.65 -13.79 -29.10
CA GLU A 144 -5.49 -14.77 -29.78
C GLU A 144 -6.15 -14.19 -31.05
N LYS A 145 -6.75 -12.99 -30.93
CA LYS A 145 -7.43 -12.34 -32.07
C LYS A 145 -6.49 -12.07 -33.25
N TYR A 146 -5.24 -11.75 -32.97
CA TYR A 146 -4.25 -11.35 -33.97
C TYR A 146 -3.12 -12.38 -34.14
N ALA A 147 -3.37 -13.63 -33.77
CA ALA A 147 -2.38 -14.70 -33.82
C ALA A 147 -1.80 -14.94 -35.22
N ASP A 148 -2.64 -14.84 -36.26
CA ASP A 148 -2.27 -15.08 -37.65
C ASP A 148 -1.96 -13.80 -38.45
N GLN A 149 -2.10 -12.63 -37.82
CA GLN A 149 -1.85 -11.35 -38.51
C GLN A 149 -0.36 -11.06 -38.58
N ILE A 150 0.21 -11.21 -39.76
CA ILE A 150 1.65 -10.99 -40.02
C ILE A 150 1.96 -9.48 -39.96
N THR A 151 3.06 -9.15 -39.33
CA THR A 151 3.63 -7.81 -39.28
C THR A 151 5.16 -7.87 -39.32
N VAL A 152 5.81 -6.71 -39.34
CA VAL A 152 7.27 -6.60 -39.35
C VAL A 152 7.79 -6.56 -37.92
N GLY A 153 8.75 -7.43 -37.59
CA GLY A 153 9.56 -7.29 -36.40
C GLY A 153 10.74 -6.35 -36.67
N PHE A 154 11.06 -5.53 -35.65
CA PHE A 154 12.13 -4.54 -35.74
C PHE A 154 13.28 -4.85 -34.79
N THR A 155 14.52 -4.61 -35.24
CA THR A 155 15.71 -4.44 -34.41
C THR A 155 16.42 -3.18 -34.86
N HIS A 156 16.93 -2.36 -33.92
CA HIS A 156 17.58 -1.08 -34.27
C HIS A 156 16.71 -0.15 -35.16
N LEU A 157 15.39 -0.22 -35.01
CA LEU A 157 14.41 0.48 -35.84
C LEU A 157 14.47 0.11 -37.32
N GLN A 158 15.10 -1.02 -37.67
CA GLN A 158 15.21 -1.55 -39.04
C GLN A 158 14.31 -2.78 -39.15
N HIS A 159 13.76 -3.01 -40.34
CA HIS A 159 13.00 -4.22 -40.64
C HIS A 159 13.91 -5.46 -40.44
N ALA A 160 13.44 -6.40 -39.62
CA ALA A 160 14.18 -7.62 -39.29
C ALA A 160 13.46 -8.86 -39.80
N GLN A 161 12.62 -9.45 -39.00
CA GLN A 161 11.95 -10.72 -39.33
C GLN A 161 10.44 -10.54 -39.38
N PRO A 162 9.69 -11.28 -40.23
CA PRO A 162 8.26 -11.35 -40.14
C PRO A 162 7.84 -12.05 -38.82
N ILE A 163 6.90 -11.45 -38.14
CA ILE A 163 6.31 -11.97 -36.90
C ILE A 163 4.80 -11.80 -36.98
N THR A 164 4.07 -12.16 -35.94
CA THR A 164 2.64 -11.82 -35.87
C THR A 164 2.39 -10.77 -34.79
N ILE A 165 1.30 -10.04 -34.91
CA ILE A 165 0.86 -9.09 -33.87
C ILE A 165 0.59 -9.83 -32.56
N GLY A 166 -0.02 -11.03 -32.63
CA GLY A 166 -0.21 -11.87 -31.45
C GLY A 166 1.09 -12.22 -30.74
N PHE A 167 2.19 -12.47 -31.50
CA PHE A 167 3.52 -12.73 -30.92
C PHE A 167 4.06 -11.53 -30.14
N ILE A 168 3.83 -10.31 -30.62
CA ILE A 168 4.24 -9.08 -29.90
C ILE A 168 3.44 -8.96 -28.59
N PHE A 169 2.12 -9.14 -28.62
CA PHE A 169 1.31 -9.13 -27.40
C PHE A 169 1.78 -10.14 -26.37
N MET A 170 2.15 -11.35 -26.81
CA MET A 170 2.68 -12.38 -25.92
C MET A 170 4.07 -12.02 -25.34
N ALA A 171 4.86 -11.18 -25.98
CA ALA A 171 6.09 -10.66 -25.39
C ALA A 171 5.80 -9.76 -24.17
N TYR A 172 4.81 -8.87 -24.27
CA TYR A 172 4.36 -8.05 -23.14
C TYR A 172 3.69 -8.88 -22.04
N PHE A 173 2.89 -9.86 -22.41
CA PHE A 173 2.34 -10.84 -21.46
C PHE A 173 3.45 -11.46 -20.58
N GLN A 174 4.56 -11.89 -21.18
CA GLN A 174 5.68 -12.47 -20.43
C GLN A 174 6.37 -11.46 -19.49
N MET A 175 6.33 -10.16 -19.80
CA MET A 175 6.87 -9.13 -18.92
C MET A 175 6.00 -8.96 -17.68
N PHE A 176 4.70 -8.78 -17.85
CA PHE A 176 3.74 -8.61 -16.74
C PHE A 176 3.58 -9.87 -15.90
N LYS A 177 3.68 -11.06 -16.51
CA LYS A 177 3.74 -12.33 -15.77
C LYS A 177 4.88 -12.33 -14.75
N ARG A 178 6.08 -11.92 -15.16
CA ARG A 178 7.22 -11.81 -14.24
C ARG A 178 7.02 -10.74 -13.16
N ASP A 179 6.27 -9.67 -13.45
CA ASP A 179 5.95 -8.65 -12.47
C ASP A 179 4.98 -9.19 -11.41
N ILE A 180 3.97 -9.96 -11.83
CA ILE A 180 3.06 -10.68 -10.93
C ILE A 180 3.84 -11.66 -10.03
N GLU A 181 4.77 -12.41 -10.59
CA GLU A 181 5.62 -13.34 -9.83
C GLU A 181 6.46 -12.62 -8.78
N ARG A 182 7.11 -11.47 -9.12
CA ARG A 182 7.88 -10.64 -8.17
C ARG A 182 7.03 -10.14 -7.02
N LEU A 183 5.87 -9.55 -7.33
CA LEU A 183 4.97 -9.02 -6.30
C LEU A 183 4.44 -10.12 -5.37
N ASN A 184 4.17 -11.33 -5.87
CA ASN A 184 3.81 -12.47 -5.03
C ASN A 184 4.97 -12.89 -4.12
N ASP A 185 6.19 -12.92 -4.64
CA ASP A 185 7.38 -13.23 -3.85
C ASP A 185 7.65 -12.17 -2.77
N ALA A 186 7.42 -10.89 -3.07
CA ALA A 186 7.51 -9.80 -2.10
C ALA A 186 6.45 -9.94 -0.99
N LEU A 187 5.21 -10.31 -1.35
CA LEU A 187 4.15 -10.61 -0.38
C LEU A 187 4.54 -11.72 0.59
N GLU A 188 5.12 -12.81 0.12
CA GLU A 188 5.57 -13.91 0.96
C GLU A 188 6.64 -13.49 1.96
N ARG A 189 7.60 -12.66 1.55
CA ARG A 189 8.68 -12.16 2.41
C ARG A 189 8.18 -11.16 3.45
N MET A 190 7.23 -10.28 3.10
CA MET A 190 6.71 -9.28 4.03
C MET A 190 5.63 -9.80 4.99
N ASN A 191 5.08 -11.00 4.76
CA ASN A 191 3.90 -11.51 5.47
C ASN A 191 4.23 -12.06 6.87
N TYR A 192 4.97 -11.27 7.68
CA TYR A 192 5.29 -11.57 9.07
C TYR A 192 4.88 -10.42 9.99
N ASN A 193 4.25 -10.79 11.12
CA ASN A 193 3.66 -9.86 12.08
C ASN A 193 4.72 -9.20 12.98
N PRO A 194 4.85 -7.87 12.96
CA PRO A 194 5.78 -7.14 13.83
C PRO A 194 5.26 -6.90 15.25
N LEU A 195 3.93 -6.96 15.48
CA LEU A 195 3.35 -6.66 16.80
C LEU A 195 3.97 -7.51 17.90
N GLY A 196 4.24 -6.85 19.03
CA GLY A 196 4.90 -7.43 20.20
C GLY A 196 6.42 -7.34 20.16
N ALA A 197 7.02 -6.81 19.08
CA ALA A 197 8.42 -6.37 19.10
C ALA A 197 8.62 -5.16 20.02
N CYS A 198 7.54 -4.42 20.26
CA CYS A 198 7.50 -3.20 21.08
C CYS A 198 8.50 -2.16 20.58
N ALA A 199 9.28 -1.55 21.50
CA ALA A 199 10.25 -0.54 21.10
C ALA A 199 11.42 -1.13 20.27
N LEU A 200 11.96 -2.29 20.72
CA LEU A 200 13.03 -3.04 20.02
C LEU A 200 13.37 -4.40 20.67
N ALA A 201 12.83 -4.73 21.85
CA ALA A 201 13.28 -5.87 22.65
C ALA A 201 12.10 -6.70 23.21
N GLY A 202 10.89 -6.51 22.66
CA GLY A 202 9.69 -7.15 23.18
C GLY A 202 9.22 -6.57 24.52
N THR A 203 8.49 -7.36 25.28
CA THR A 203 7.89 -6.98 26.56
C THR A 203 7.98 -8.13 27.56
N THR A 204 7.93 -7.79 28.86
CA THR A 204 7.84 -8.77 29.96
C THR A 204 6.39 -9.22 30.23
N MET A 205 5.41 -8.59 29.59
CA MET A 205 4.01 -9.00 29.71
C MET A 205 3.72 -10.26 28.90
N PRO A 206 2.81 -11.13 29.34
CA PRO A 206 2.52 -12.41 28.68
C PRO A 206 1.62 -12.22 27.45
N ILE A 207 2.10 -11.47 26.45
CA ILE A 207 1.40 -11.28 25.18
C ILE A 207 1.51 -12.53 24.30
N ASP A 208 0.51 -12.72 23.42
CA ASP A 208 0.49 -13.78 22.43
C ASP A 208 0.63 -13.20 21.01
N ARG A 209 1.85 -13.27 20.48
CA ARG A 209 2.18 -12.78 19.12
C ARG A 209 1.62 -13.68 18.02
N HIS A 210 1.40 -14.98 18.30
CA HIS A 210 0.79 -15.89 17.33
C HIS A 210 -0.67 -15.57 17.14
N LEU A 211 -1.41 -15.25 18.21
CA LEU A 211 -2.79 -14.82 18.13
C LEU A 211 -2.96 -13.55 17.30
N THR A 212 -2.12 -12.53 17.50
CA THR A 212 -2.19 -11.32 16.69
C THR A 212 -1.82 -11.58 15.24
N SER A 213 -0.90 -12.51 14.95
CA SER A 213 -0.59 -12.93 13.59
C SER A 213 -1.80 -13.59 12.90
N GLU A 214 -2.48 -14.50 13.59
CA GLU A 214 -3.70 -15.16 13.10
C GLU A 214 -4.81 -14.15 12.80
N LEU A 215 -5.10 -13.27 13.75
CA LEU A 215 -6.15 -12.24 13.62
C LEU A 215 -5.93 -11.28 12.45
N LEU A 216 -4.68 -11.00 12.11
CA LEU A 216 -4.29 -10.10 11.02
C LEU A 216 -3.92 -10.82 9.72
N GLY A 217 -4.00 -12.16 9.69
CA GLY A 217 -3.70 -12.96 8.51
C GLY A 217 -2.23 -12.96 8.11
N PHE A 218 -1.32 -12.79 9.07
CA PHE A 218 0.12 -12.99 8.88
C PHE A 218 0.49 -14.47 9.03
N LYS A 219 1.57 -14.85 8.36
CA LYS A 219 2.09 -16.22 8.39
C LYS A 219 2.61 -16.63 9.78
N ALA A 220 3.30 -15.73 10.44
CA ALA A 220 3.87 -15.91 11.77
C ALA A 220 4.34 -14.56 12.35
N PRO A 221 4.69 -14.47 13.64
CA PRO A 221 5.44 -13.34 14.18
C PRO A 221 6.84 -13.27 13.56
N THR A 222 7.40 -12.07 13.47
CA THR A 222 8.82 -11.87 13.17
C THR A 222 9.71 -12.46 14.29
N GLU A 223 10.91 -12.91 13.94
CA GLU A 223 11.76 -13.69 14.87
C GLU A 223 12.61 -12.81 15.79
N ASN A 224 13.08 -11.65 15.33
CA ASN A 224 13.93 -10.75 16.11
C ASN A 224 13.30 -9.37 16.25
N ALA A 225 13.07 -8.91 17.47
CA ALA A 225 12.37 -7.66 17.75
C ALA A 225 13.15 -6.41 17.28
N MET A 226 14.47 -6.42 17.38
CA MET A 226 15.29 -5.27 16.97
C MET A 226 15.32 -5.12 15.46
N ASP A 227 15.48 -6.20 14.73
CA ASP A 227 15.36 -6.24 13.27
C ASP A 227 13.98 -5.78 12.82
N THR A 228 12.94 -6.33 13.44
CA THR A 228 11.53 -6.03 13.14
C THR A 228 11.21 -4.56 13.10
N VAL A 229 11.63 -3.79 14.10
CA VAL A 229 11.29 -2.36 14.21
C VAL A 229 12.14 -1.48 13.30
N SER A 230 13.29 -1.97 12.82
CA SER A 230 14.19 -1.26 11.90
C SER A 230 14.02 -1.63 10.43
N ASP A 231 13.47 -2.81 10.15
CA ASP A 231 13.28 -3.33 8.79
C ASP A 231 12.43 -2.40 7.91
N ARG A 232 12.93 -2.14 6.72
CA ARG A 232 12.22 -1.44 5.64
C ARG A 232 12.43 -2.13 4.29
N ASP A 233 13.03 -3.33 4.29
CA ASP A 233 13.37 -4.07 3.07
C ASP A 233 12.14 -4.37 2.25
N TYR A 234 11.02 -4.72 2.88
CA TYR A 234 9.75 -4.96 2.20
C TYR A 234 9.23 -3.75 1.43
N SER A 235 9.47 -2.53 1.93
CA SER A 235 9.09 -1.30 1.23
C SER A 235 10.04 -1.01 0.05
N LEU A 236 11.33 -1.24 0.23
CA LEU A 236 12.34 -1.06 -0.82
C LEU A 236 12.15 -2.09 -1.94
N GLU A 237 11.83 -3.34 -1.59
CA GLU A 237 11.52 -4.40 -2.54
C GLU A 237 10.28 -4.03 -3.36
N PHE A 238 9.18 -3.64 -2.72
CA PHE A 238 7.97 -3.19 -3.41
C PHE A 238 8.25 -2.03 -4.38
N LEU A 239 9.02 -1.01 -3.96
CA LEU A 239 9.37 0.13 -4.81
C LEU A 239 10.23 -0.31 -6.01
N SER A 240 11.11 -1.28 -5.82
CA SER A 240 11.94 -1.84 -6.89
C SER A 240 11.07 -2.60 -7.91
N ASP A 241 10.16 -3.43 -7.44
CA ASP A 241 9.23 -4.19 -8.28
C ASP A 241 8.28 -3.28 -9.05
N ALA A 242 7.74 -2.25 -8.37
CA ALA A 242 6.91 -1.23 -9.00
C ALA A 242 7.69 -0.47 -10.09
N SER A 243 8.96 -0.16 -9.86
CA SER A 243 9.82 0.50 -10.86
C SER A 243 10.02 -0.38 -12.09
N ILE A 244 10.20 -1.69 -11.92
CA ILE A 244 10.32 -2.64 -13.04
C ILE A 244 9.02 -2.70 -13.82
N SER A 245 7.87 -2.79 -13.14
CA SER A 245 6.55 -2.82 -13.78
C SER A 245 6.27 -1.52 -14.55
N MET A 246 6.61 -0.37 -13.99
CA MET A 246 6.50 0.91 -14.68
C MET A 246 7.39 1.00 -15.92
N MET A 247 8.59 0.41 -15.89
CA MET A 247 9.46 0.33 -17.06
C MET A 247 8.82 -0.53 -18.17
N HIS A 248 8.17 -1.66 -17.82
CA HIS A 248 7.45 -2.47 -18.79
C HIS A 248 6.25 -1.72 -19.40
N LEU A 249 5.48 -1.01 -18.58
CA LEU A 249 4.36 -0.18 -19.03
C LEU A 249 4.83 0.96 -19.95
N SER A 250 5.89 1.69 -19.56
CA SER A 250 6.48 2.76 -20.38
C SER A 250 6.92 2.24 -21.75
N ARG A 251 7.59 1.10 -21.78
CA ARG A 251 8.05 0.50 -23.01
C ARG A 251 6.91 0.11 -23.94
N TRP A 252 5.82 -0.44 -23.42
CA TRP A 252 4.63 -0.80 -24.18
C TRP A 252 3.87 0.44 -24.66
N ALA A 253 3.74 1.44 -23.82
CA ALA A 253 3.07 2.70 -24.15
C ALA A 253 3.79 3.42 -25.29
N GLU A 254 5.14 3.49 -25.25
CA GLU A 254 5.96 4.08 -26.32
C GLU A 254 5.77 3.34 -27.65
N GLU A 255 5.75 2.01 -27.64
CA GLU A 255 5.51 1.24 -28.87
C GLU A 255 4.13 1.53 -29.46
N PHE A 256 3.10 1.68 -28.63
CA PHE A 256 1.74 2.04 -29.06
C PHE A 256 1.65 3.48 -29.57
N ALA A 257 2.39 4.41 -28.97
CA ALA A 257 2.49 5.78 -29.50
C ALA A 257 3.06 5.78 -30.93
N TRP A 258 4.13 5.00 -31.17
CA TRP A 258 4.69 4.84 -32.51
C TRP A 258 3.70 4.17 -33.47
N TRP A 259 3.05 3.10 -33.06
CA TRP A 259 2.08 2.40 -33.92
C TRP A 259 0.88 3.27 -34.31
N ASN A 260 0.53 4.25 -33.47
CA ASN A 260 -0.55 5.23 -33.75
C ASN A 260 -0.07 6.41 -34.62
N SER A 261 1.24 6.57 -34.83
CA SER A 261 1.76 7.66 -35.67
C SER A 261 1.35 7.50 -37.14
N SER A 262 1.35 8.59 -37.90
CA SER A 262 1.05 8.57 -39.32
C SER A 262 2.06 7.76 -40.15
N GLU A 263 3.29 7.63 -39.66
CA GLU A 263 4.38 6.90 -40.30
C GLU A 263 4.18 5.38 -40.23
N PHE A 264 3.68 4.86 -39.08
CA PHE A 264 3.42 3.44 -38.90
C PHE A 264 1.97 3.05 -39.19
N SER A 265 1.00 3.77 -38.64
CA SER A 265 -0.44 3.57 -38.86
C SER A 265 -0.91 2.11 -38.63
N TYR A 266 -0.30 1.42 -37.63
CA TYR A 266 -0.66 0.03 -37.31
C TYR A 266 -1.89 -0.07 -36.44
N ILE A 267 -2.13 0.94 -35.60
CA ILE A 267 -3.29 1.05 -34.76
C ILE A 267 -3.89 2.45 -34.84
N ALA A 268 -5.15 2.57 -34.44
CA ALA A 268 -5.81 3.85 -34.16
C ALA A 268 -6.30 3.79 -32.71
N ILE A 269 -5.85 4.74 -31.90
CA ILE A 269 -6.36 4.92 -30.54
C ILE A 269 -7.70 5.64 -30.65
N ASP A 270 -8.70 5.17 -29.93
CA ASP A 270 -10.04 5.73 -29.90
C ASP A 270 -9.99 7.22 -29.49
N ASP A 271 -10.83 8.05 -30.11
CA ASP A 271 -10.85 9.50 -29.90
C ASP A 271 -11.09 9.89 -28.44
N SER A 272 -11.81 9.07 -27.68
CA SER A 272 -12.07 9.26 -26.24
C SER A 272 -10.82 9.16 -25.35
N PHE A 273 -9.72 8.61 -25.88
CA PHE A 273 -8.43 8.47 -25.20
C PHE A 273 -7.33 9.35 -25.80
N CYS A 274 -7.72 10.33 -26.60
CA CYS A 274 -6.79 11.24 -27.30
C CYS A 274 -7.13 12.68 -26.99
N THR A 275 -6.14 13.57 -27.17
CA THR A 275 -6.38 15.01 -27.14
C THR A 275 -6.07 15.65 -28.49
N GLY A 276 -6.58 16.87 -28.69
CA GLY A 276 -6.33 17.67 -29.89
C GLY A 276 -5.33 18.78 -29.66
N SER A 277 -5.08 19.55 -30.70
CA SER A 277 -4.27 20.78 -30.65
C SER A 277 -5.16 22.00 -30.84
N SER A 278 -4.95 23.05 -30.04
CA SER A 278 -5.69 24.30 -30.17
C SER A 278 -5.39 25.09 -31.48
N ILE A 279 -4.21 24.86 -32.04
CA ILE A 279 -3.75 25.55 -33.25
C ILE A 279 -3.79 24.68 -34.52
N MET A 280 -3.75 23.34 -34.34
CA MET A 280 -3.72 22.37 -35.44
C MET A 280 -4.96 21.48 -35.37
N PRO A 281 -6.07 21.80 -36.04
CA PRO A 281 -7.33 21.05 -35.93
C PRO A 281 -7.22 19.56 -36.34
N GLN A 282 -6.26 19.25 -37.19
CA GLN A 282 -6.02 17.88 -37.69
C GLN A 282 -5.18 17.03 -36.77
N LYS A 283 -4.54 17.60 -35.72
CA LYS A 283 -3.64 16.90 -34.83
C LYS A 283 -4.42 16.13 -33.77
N LYS A 284 -4.09 14.86 -33.63
CA LYS A 284 -4.61 13.96 -32.59
C LYS A 284 -3.43 13.37 -31.82
N ASN A 285 -3.40 13.60 -30.52
CA ASN A 285 -2.29 13.17 -29.65
C ASN A 285 -2.70 11.89 -28.90
N PRO A 286 -1.82 10.88 -28.78
CA PRO A 286 -2.08 9.65 -28.05
C PRO A 286 -1.73 9.80 -26.55
N ASP A 287 -2.27 10.83 -25.87
CA ASP A 287 -1.87 11.20 -24.51
C ASP A 287 -1.97 10.05 -23.50
N ILE A 288 -2.87 9.08 -23.72
CA ILE A 288 -3.00 7.92 -22.83
C ILE A 288 -1.74 7.04 -22.83
N THR A 289 -0.91 7.16 -23.86
CA THR A 289 0.33 6.39 -24.01
C THR A 289 1.59 7.23 -23.82
N GLU A 290 1.49 8.54 -23.72
CA GLU A 290 2.59 9.46 -23.41
C GLU A 290 2.83 9.57 -21.90
#